data_82ec4b34844d5c98b933b9fb77b2f5a7
#
_entry.id   82ec4b34844d5c98b933b9fb77b2f5a7
#
_cell.length_a   1.000
_cell.length_b   1.000
_cell.length_c   1.000
_cell.angle_alpha   90.00
_cell.angle_beta   90.00
_cell.angle_gamma   90.00
#
_symmetry.space_group_name_H-M   'P 1'
#
loop_
_entity.id
_entity.type
_entity.pdbx_description
1 polymer ?
#
loop_
_entity_poly.entity_id
_entity_poly.type
_entity_poly.pdbx_seq_one_letter_code
_entity_poly.pdbx_strand_id
1 'polypeptide(L)'
;MQHITDEQRRIRIGHRHLPAPGVRASSPVAVADAVVGLHATDAATVFLSACARLAEPSVAAVEQCLYEDVSLVRMLSMRNTLFVVSDEMAPRVEAANARAVAAKERRNLLKHLREDGNGLDERWLDETEKSALAFLEGSGPASGSELAAGVPALRTKITIFPGKKQETVQGVATRVIRVLAAEGRIRRDRPRGSWTSSQFRWAPARPRPVEETAPAQAELALSWLRAYGPGTEADLKWWTGWGTREARTALAAVGAVEVQLDSGAVAWIAPGDTAPEPEPAPWAALLPALDPSGMGWADRGFHLPAEHRAALFDRSGNIGPTVWWNGGIVGGWAQRGNGELVWRLLTDPGREASSAIEAEAARLTAWVGDARITPRFRTPLERELTA
;
A
#
# COMPACT_ATOMS: atom_id res chain seq x y z
N MET A 1 -26.77 -20.94 3.12
CA MET A 1 -25.58 -20.07 2.98
C MET A 1 -24.41 -20.96 2.57
N GLN A 2 -23.68 -20.59 1.52
CA GLN A 2 -22.49 -21.33 1.07
C GLN A 2 -21.40 -21.26 2.13
N HIS A 3 -20.67 -22.36 2.35
CA HIS A 3 -19.52 -22.39 3.23
C HIS A 3 -18.24 -22.33 2.40
N ILE A 4 -17.28 -21.48 2.80
CA ILE A 4 -15.95 -21.35 2.16
C ILE A 4 -14.88 -21.61 3.23
N THR A 5 -14.06 -22.63 2.99
CA THR A 5 -13.02 -23.08 3.91
C THR A 5 -11.78 -22.16 3.87
N ASP A 6 -10.97 -22.19 4.92
CA ASP A 6 -9.70 -21.49 4.97
C ASP A 6 -8.73 -21.98 3.89
N GLU A 7 -8.80 -23.25 3.50
CA GLU A 7 -8.04 -23.79 2.37
C GLU A 7 -8.45 -23.14 1.05
N GLN A 8 -9.76 -23.04 0.77
CA GLN A 8 -10.28 -22.35 -0.42
C GLN A 8 -9.87 -20.87 -0.44
N ARG A 9 -9.80 -20.21 0.72
CA ARG A 9 -9.30 -18.83 0.83
C ARG A 9 -7.82 -18.74 0.47
N ARG A 10 -6.99 -19.70 0.92
CA ARG A 10 -5.56 -19.76 0.55
C ARG A 10 -5.35 -20.03 -0.94
N ILE A 11 -6.15 -20.92 -1.54
CA ILE A 11 -6.13 -21.17 -2.98
C ILE A 11 -6.43 -19.88 -3.77
N ARG A 12 -7.45 -19.11 -3.37
CA ARG A 12 -7.77 -17.82 -3.97
C ARG A 12 -6.61 -16.82 -3.93
N ILE A 13 -5.81 -16.79 -2.85
CA ILE A 13 -4.61 -15.93 -2.80
C ILE A 13 -3.64 -16.32 -3.92
N GLY A 14 -3.39 -17.61 -4.14
CA GLY A 14 -2.50 -18.09 -5.18
C GLY A 14 -2.86 -17.56 -6.57
N HIS A 15 -4.15 -17.58 -6.91
CA HIS A 15 -4.65 -17.11 -8.20
C HIS A 15 -4.83 -15.59 -8.28
N ARG A 16 -5.55 -15.01 -7.32
CA ARG A 16 -6.01 -13.62 -7.41
C ARG A 16 -4.92 -12.61 -7.11
N HIS A 17 -3.99 -12.97 -6.22
CA HIS A 17 -2.85 -12.13 -5.89
C HIS A 17 -1.61 -12.44 -6.74
N LEU A 18 -1.71 -13.38 -7.68
CA LEU A 18 -0.72 -13.69 -8.73
C LEU A 18 0.66 -14.20 -8.26
N PRO A 19 0.90 -14.68 -7.03
CA PRO A 19 2.22 -15.19 -6.65
C PRO A 19 2.48 -16.59 -7.22
N ALA A 20 1.43 -17.38 -7.52
CA ALA A 20 1.59 -18.73 -8.05
C ALA A 20 2.15 -18.72 -9.47
N PRO A 21 3.05 -19.68 -9.82
CA PRO A 21 3.50 -19.86 -11.20
C PRO A 21 2.31 -20.11 -12.14
N GLY A 22 2.40 -19.62 -13.36
CA GLY A 22 1.35 -19.81 -14.38
C GLY A 22 0.22 -18.75 -14.34
N VAL A 23 0.08 -17.98 -13.25
CA VAL A 23 -0.88 -16.87 -13.17
C VAL A 23 -0.21 -15.51 -13.02
N ARG A 24 1.12 -15.45 -13.03
CA ARG A 24 1.87 -14.21 -12.92
C ARG A 24 1.51 -13.22 -14.02
N ALA A 25 1.44 -11.94 -13.66
CA ALA A 25 1.05 -10.88 -14.58
C ALA A 25 2.13 -10.54 -15.61
N SER A 26 1.71 -10.00 -16.75
CA SER A 26 2.61 -9.50 -17.79
C SER A 26 3.04 -8.03 -17.58
N SER A 27 2.36 -7.28 -16.70
CA SER A 27 2.65 -5.86 -16.49
C SER A 27 2.50 -5.42 -15.04
N PRO A 28 3.23 -4.38 -14.59
CA PRO A 28 3.07 -3.81 -13.25
C PRO A 28 1.67 -3.25 -12.98
N VAL A 29 0.97 -2.77 -14.02
CA VAL A 29 -0.42 -2.28 -13.92
C VAL A 29 -1.34 -3.43 -13.56
N ALA A 30 -1.25 -4.57 -14.27
CA ALA A 30 -2.06 -5.75 -13.98
C ALA A 30 -1.80 -6.29 -12.55
N VAL A 31 -0.56 -6.20 -12.05
CA VAL A 31 -0.26 -6.53 -10.65
C VAL A 31 -0.99 -5.60 -9.69
N ALA A 32 -0.96 -4.28 -9.92
CA ALA A 32 -1.62 -3.31 -9.06
C ALA A 32 -3.15 -3.52 -9.04
N ASP A 33 -3.75 -3.79 -10.19
CA ASP A 33 -5.19 -4.04 -10.33
C ASP A 33 -5.61 -5.33 -9.64
N ALA A 34 -4.83 -6.40 -9.77
CA ALA A 34 -5.12 -7.69 -9.15
C ALA A 34 -5.22 -7.61 -7.61
N VAL A 35 -4.43 -6.75 -6.97
CA VAL A 35 -4.43 -6.55 -5.52
C VAL A 35 -5.04 -5.20 -5.09
N VAL A 36 -5.78 -4.55 -5.99
CA VAL A 36 -6.48 -3.27 -5.75
C VAL A 36 -5.53 -2.15 -5.25
N GLY A 37 -4.26 -2.26 -5.59
CA GLY A 37 -3.21 -1.33 -5.23
C GLY A 37 -2.10 -1.93 -4.37
N LEU A 38 -0.88 -1.48 -4.66
CA LEU A 38 0.33 -1.85 -3.95
C LEU A 38 0.58 -0.87 -2.80
N HIS A 39 0.89 -1.38 -1.63
CA HIS A 39 1.24 -0.51 -0.50
C HIS A 39 2.56 0.23 -0.79
N ALA A 40 2.58 1.56 -0.58
CA ALA A 40 3.66 2.41 -1.06
C ALA A 40 4.28 3.32 0.02
N THR A 41 4.05 3.01 1.30
CA THR A 41 4.66 3.76 2.42
C THR A 41 6.17 3.54 2.49
N ASP A 42 6.61 2.35 2.14
CA ASP A 42 8.01 2.02 1.87
C ASP A 42 8.24 2.01 0.34
N ALA A 43 9.32 2.63 -0.11
CA ALA A 43 9.62 2.74 -1.55
C ALA A 43 9.84 1.38 -2.20
N ALA A 44 10.62 0.52 -1.55
CA ALA A 44 11.00 -0.78 -2.07
C ALA A 44 9.82 -1.76 -2.15
N THR A 45 8.82 -1.62 -1.28
CA THR A 45 7.64 -2.53 -1.25
C THR A 45 6.93 -2.62 -2.59
N VAL A 46 6.76 -1.50 -3.30
CA VAL A 46 6.08 -1.50 -4.61
C VAL A 46 6.81 -2.39 -5.61
N PHE A 47 8.12 -2.25 -5.69
CA PHE A 47 8.96 -3.01 -6.62
C PHE A 47 9.03 -4.49 -6.26
N LEU A 48 9.21 -4.80 -4.99
CA LEU A 48 9.27 -6.17 -4.49
C LEU A 48 7.93 -6.91 -4.62
N SER A 49 6.82 -6.22 -4.32
CA SER A 49 5.48 -6.78 -4.52
C SER A 49 5.18 -7.05 -5.99
N ALA A 50 5.63 -6.15 -6.88
CA ALA A 50 5.54 -6.36 -8.33
C ALA A 50 6.44 -7.51 -8.79
N CYS A 51 7.70 -7.58 -8.32
CA CYS A 51 8.63 -8.67 -8.63
C CYS A 51 8.06 -10.05 -8.31
N ALA A 52 7.42 -10.19 -7.14
CA ALA A 52 6.84 -11.46 -6.72
C ALA A 52 5.70 -11.96 -7.64
N ARG A 53 5.09 -11.05 -8.42
CA ARG A 53 3.85 -11.30 -9.21
C ARG A 53 4.04 -11.18 -10.72
N LEU A 54 5.16 -10.65 -11.19
CA LEU A 54 5.46 -10.53 -12.61
C LEU A 54 6.06 -11.80 -13.16
N ALA A 55 5.64 -12.18 -14.36
CA ALA A 55 6.27 -13.27 -15.11
C ALA A 55 7.73 -12.93 -15.43
N GLU A 56 7.97 -11.68 -15.85
CA GLU A 56 9.29 -11.14 -16.12
C GLU A 56 9.53 -9.90 -15.24
N PRO A 57 10.08 -10.08 -14.02
CA PRO A 57 10.29 -8.97 -13.09
C PRO A 57 11.32 -7.96 -13.63
N SER A 58 10.94 -6.69 -13.68
CA SER A 58 11.82 -5.61 -14.16
C SER A 58 11.63 -4.34 -13.33
N VAL A 59 12.70 -3.83 -12.73
CA VAL A 59 12.72 -2.52 -12.07
C VAL A 59 12.37 -1.43 -13.08
N ALA A 60 12.96 -1.48 -14.28
CA ALA A 60 12.73 -0.50 -15.33
C ALA A 60 11.25 -0.45 -15.76
N ALA A 61 10.56 -1.60 -15.86
CA ALA A 61 9.14 -1.64 -16.21
C ALA A 61 8.27 -0.97 -15.12
N VAL A 62 8.57 -1.19 -13.83
CA VAL A 62 7.86 -0.52 -12.74
C VAL A 62 8.14 0.99 -12.73
N GLU A 63 9.40 1.40 -12.95
CA GLU A 63 9.78 2.81 -13.05
C GLU A 63 9.12 3.51 -14.23
N GLN A 64 9.05 2.85 -15.40
CA GLN A 64 8.35 3.34 -16.59
C GLN A 64 6.88 3.66 -16.24
N CYS A 65 6.17 2.70 -15.63
CA CYS A 65 4.77 2.90 -15.24
C CYS A 65 4.59 4.02 -14.19
N LEU A 66 5.51 4.17 -13.23
CA LEU A 66 5.39 5.16 -12.15
C LEU A 66 5.76 6.58 -12.57
N TYR A 67 6.76 6.74 -13.44
CA TYR A 67 7.41 8.03 -13.64
C TYR A 67 7.33 8.57 -15.07
N GLU A 68 7.30 7.69 -16.08
CA GLU A 68 7.25 8.10 -17.50
C GLU A 68 5.80 8.10 -18.01
N ASP A 69 5.17 6.91 -18.10
CA ASP A 69 3.80 6.76 -18.61
C ASP A 69 2.77 7.29 -17.61
N VAL A 70 3.12 7.24 -16.32
CA VAL A 70 2.21 7.54 -15.20
C VAL A 70 0.95 6.67 -15.25
N SER A 71 1.09 5.45 -15.76
CA SER A 71 0.04 4.43 -15.75
C SER A 71 -0.16 3.80 -14.37
N LEU A 72 0.80 4.01 -13.45
CA LEU A 72 0.69 3.75 -12.02
C LEU A 72 0.80 5.06 -11.23
N VAL A 73 -0.14 5.27 -10.32
CA VAL A 73 -0.27 6.51 -9.55
C VAL A 73 -0.10 6.23 -8.06
N ARG A 74 0.81 6.98 -7.41
CA ARG A 74 0.97 6.92 -5.95
C ARG A 74 0.11 7.98 -5.29
N MET A 75 -0.80 7.56 -4.41
CA MET A 75 -1.74 8.45 -3.74
C MET A 75 -1.94 8.08 -2.27
N LEU A 76 -2.30 9.07 -1.46
CA LEU A 76 -2.68 8.88 -0.06
C LEU A 76 -4.16 8.48 -0.03
N SER A 77 -4.49 7.29 0.44
CA SER A 77 -5.84 6.76 0.38
C SER A 77 -6.18 5.86 1.58
N MET A 78 -6.43 4.58 1.35
CA MET A 78 -6.94 3.64 2.36
C MET A 78 -6.16 3.75 3.67
N ARG A 79 -6.88 3.81 4.79
CA ARG A 79 -6.30 3.96 6.15
C ARG A 79 -5.34 5.15 6.32
N ASN A 80 -5.47 6.19 5.49
CA ASN A 80 -4.55 7.32 5.48
C ASN A 80 -3.09 6.91 5.23
N THR A 81 -2.87 5.89 4.37
CA THR A 81 -1.56 5.41 3.95
C THR A 81 -1.36 5.55 2.44
N LEU A 82 -0.13 5.36 1.97
CA LEU A 82 0.19 5.49 0.55
C LEU A 82 -0.05 4.17 -0.18
N PHE A 83 -0.73 4.27 -1.32
CA PHE A 83 -0.92 3.17 -2.27
C PHE A 83 -0.46 3.58 -3.66
N VAL A 84 -0.06 2.60 -4.45
CA VAL A 84 0.11 2.72 -5.90
C VAL A 84 -1.04 1.94 -6.55
N VAL A 85 -1.83 2.63 -7.34
CA VAL A 85 -2.96 2.09 -8.10
C VAL A 85 -2.77 2.37 -9.59
N SER A 86 -3.50 1.71 -10.47
CA SER A 86 -3.52 2.08 -11.89
C SER A 86 -4.15 3.46 -12.09
N ASP A 87 -3.72 4.17 -13.15
CA ASP A 87 -4.29 5.48 -13.50
C ASP A 87 -5.79 5.37 -13.83
N GLU A 88 -6.23 4.22 -14.33
CA GLU A 88 -7.65 3.91 -14.56
C GLU A 88 -8.44 3.82 -13.24
N MET A 89 -7.87 3.19 -12.20
CA MET A 89 -8.52 3.06 -10.89
C MET A 89 -8.40 4.33 -10.04
N ALA A 90 -7.44 5.21 -10.31
CA ALA A 90 -7.13 6.37 -9.48
C ALA A 90 -8.32 7.32 -9.25
N PRO A 91 -9.17 7.69 -10.25
CA PRO A 91 -10.35 8.53 -10.03
C PRO A 91 -11.34 7.91 -9.04
N ARG A 92 -11.54 6.59 -9.13
CA ARG A 92 -12.42 5.82 -8.26
C ARG A 92 -11.90 5.80 -6.82
N VAL A 93 -10.62 5.49 -6.63
CA VAL A 93 -9.97 5.50 -5.31
C VAL A 93 -9.97 6.91 -4.71
N GLU A 94 -9.80 7.93 -5.55
CA GLU A 94 -9.89 9.33 -5.14
C GLU A 94 -11.27 9.66 -4.60
N ALA A 95 -12.32 9.35 -5.34
CA ALA A 95 -13.70 9.62 -4.96
C ALA A 95 -14.17 8.79 -3.76
N ALA A 96 -13.79 7.51 -3.71
CA ALA A 96 -14.19 6.59 -2.66
C ALA A 96 -13.52 6.89 -1.31
N ASN A 97 -12.27 7.39 -1.33
CA ASN A 97 -11.45 7.46 -0.11
C ASN A 97 -10.53 8.69 -0.04
N ALA A 98 -9.66 8.92 -1.02
CA ALA A 98 -8.58 9.90 -0.92
C ALA A 98 -9.07 11.34 -0.72
N ARG A 99 -10.20 11.72 -1.31
CA ARG A 99 -10.81 13.04 -1.15
C ARG A 99 -11.19 13.36 0.30
N ALA A 100 -11.74 12.38 1.03
CA ALA A 100 -12.06 12.54 2.45
C ALA A 100 -10.80 12.69 3.31
N VAL A 101 -9.74 11.92 2.97
CA VAL A 101 -8.42 12.03 3.61
C VAL A 101 -7.80 13.41 3.34
N ALA A 102 -7.82 13.88 2.09
CA ALA A 102 -7.30 15.19 1.70
C ALA A 102 -8.00 16.34 2.44
N ALA A 103 -9.34 16.30 2.50
CA ALA A 103 -10.13 17.28 3.22
C ALA A 103 -9.79 17.32 4.73
N LYS A 104 -9.50 16.16 5.34
CA LYS A 104 -9.04 16.08 6.73
C LYS A 104 -7.65 16.68 6.91
N GLU A 105 -6.71 16.38 6.02
CA GLU A 105 -5.35 16.94 6.06
C GLU A 105 -5.37 18.47 5.91
N ARG A 106 -6.17 19.02 4.99
CA ARG A 106 -6.35 20.48 4.82
C ARG A 106 -6.93 21.13 6.07
N ARG A 107 -8.02 20.55 6.64
CA ARG A 107 -8.61 21.09 7.89
C ARG A 107 -7.60 21.09 9.04
N ASN A 108 -6.80 20.04 9.18
CA ASN A 108 -5.77 19.97 10.22
C ASN A 108 -4.70 21.03 10.00
N LEU A 109 -4.25 21.25 8.75
CA LEU A 109 -3.27 22.30 8.44
C LEU A 109 -3.84 23.69 8.75
N LEU A 110 -5.05 24.01 8.27
CA LEU A 110 -5.70 25.29 8.54
C LEU A 110 -5.88 25.56 10.04
N LYS A 111 -6.21 24.52 10.82
CA LYS A 111 -6.28 24.61 12.27
C LYS A 111 -4.93 25.04 12.85
N HIS A 112 -3.83 24.39 12.48
CA HIS A 112 -2.50 24.74 12.97
C HIS A 112 -2.05 26.15 12.53
N LEU A 113 -2.42 26.59 11.34
CA LEU A 113 -2.10 27.91 10.85
C LEU A 113 -2.83 29.01 11.63
N ARG A 114 -4.08 28.80 12.03
CA ARG A 114 -4.94 29.80 12.70
C ARG A 114 -4.79 29.80 14.22
N GLU A 115 -4.82 28.62 14.85
CA GLU A 115 -4.98 28.50 16.32
C GLU A 115 -3.65 28.58 17.09
N ASP A 116 -2.54 28.32 16.44
CA ASP A 116 -1.24 28.15 17.11
C ASP A 116 -0.44 29.46 17.19
N GLY A 117 -1.12 30.61 17.17
CA GLY A 117 -0.48 31.96 17.28
C GLY A 117 0.34 32.36 16.05
N ASN A 118 0.27 31.57 14.97
CA ASN A 118 1.04 31.81 13.75
C ASN A 118 0.45 32.93 12.88
N GLY A 119 -0.84 33.30 13.08
CA GLY A 119 -1.52 34.39 12.38
C GLY A 119 -1.69 34.17 10.87
N LEU A 120 -1.59 32.93 10.42
CA LEU A 120 -1.70 32.56 9.01
C LEU A 120 -3.11 32.05 8.71
N ASP A 121 -3.65 32.43 7.56
CA ASP A 121 -5.01 32.12 7.16
C ASP A 121 -5.07 31.25 5.88
N GLU A 122 -6.27 30.98 5.43
CA GLU A 122 -6.52 30.20 4.22
C GLU A 122 -6.00 30.89 2.95
N ARG A 123 -6.11 32.22 2.90
CA ARG A 123 -5.59 32.99 1.77
C ARG A 123 -4.07 32.85 1.66
N TRP A 124 -3.36 32.94 2.78
CA TRP A 124 -1.92 32.70 2.81
C TRP A 124 -1.56 31.28 2.32
N LEU A 125 -2.35 30.27 2.73
CA LEU A 125 -2.15 28.89 2.28
C LEU A 125 -2.35 28.78 0.76
N ASP A 126 -3.45 29.33 0.23
CA ASP A 126 -3.75 29.29 -1.21
C ASP A 126 -2.67 29.99 -2.06
N GLU A 127 -2.16 31.13 -1.61
CA GLU A 127 -1.07 31.86 -2.27
C GLU A 127 0.24 31.04 -2.24
N THR A 128 0.52 30.40 -1.11
CA THR A 128 1.69 29.51 -0.95
C THR A 128 1.60 28.28 -1.86
N GLU A 129 0.43 27.65 -1.94
CA GLU A 129 0.17 26.50 -2.80
C GLU A 129 0.30 26.86 -4.29
N LYS A 130 -0.28 28.00 -4.72
CA LYS A 130 -0.13 28.51 -6.09
C LYS A 130 1.35 28.74 -6.43
N SER A 131 2.11 29.34 -5.53
CA SER A 131 3.54 29.57 -5.72
C SER A 131 4.34 28.25 -5.82
N ALA A 132 3.96 27.25 -5.01
CA ALA A 132 4.60 25.93 -5.05
C ALA A 132 4.33 25.20 -6.38
N LEU A 133 3.11 25.26 -6.88
CA LEU A 133 2.73 24.67 -8.18
C LEU A 133 3.45 25.38 -9.34
N ALA A 134 3.42 26.72 -9.37
CA ALA A 134 4.12 27.50 -10.39
C ALA A 134 5.64 27.21 -10.41
N PHE A 135 6.25 27.04 -9.23
CA PHE A 135 7.65 26.64 -9.13
C PHE A 135 7.90 25.27 -9.78
N LEU A 136 7.08 24.28 -9.48
CA LEU A 136 7.20 22.92 -10.04
C LEU A 136 6.96 22.91 -11.57
N GLU A 137 6.02 23.72 -12.06
CA GLU A 137 5.74 23.87 -13.49
C GLU A 137 6.92 24.53 -14.24
N GLY A 138 7.54 25.54 -13.64
CA GLY A 138 8.67 26.26 -14.25
C GLY A 138 10.02 25.59 -14.13
N SER A 139 10.28 24.91 -13.00
CA SER A 139 11.61 24.32 -12.68
C SER A 139 11.68 22.81 -12.87
N GLY A 140 10.52 22.16 -13.13
CA GLY A 140 10.41 20.71 -13.18
C GLY A 140 10.39 20.06 -11.78
N PRO A 141 10.52 18.72 -11.71
CA PRO A 141 10.43 17.98 -10.46
C PRO A 141 11.48 18.42 -9.45
N ALA A 142 11.07 18.63 -8.19
CA ALA A 142 11.92 19.13 -7.11
C ALA A 142 11.71 18.34 -5.79
N SER A 143 12.76 18.22 -4.99
CA SER A 143 12.67 17.74 -3.60
C SER A 143 11.94 18.76 -2.72
N GLY A 144 11.48 18.34 -1.54
CA GLY A 144 10.86 19.27 -0.59
C GLY A 144 11.78 20.40 -0.14
N SER A 145 13.10 20.17 -0.08
CA SER A 145 14.09 21.19 0.24
C SER A 145 14.32 22.19 -0.90
N GLU A 146 14.35 21.74 -2.15
CA GLU A 146 14.45 22.61 -3.34
C GLU A 146 13.19 23.47 -3.49
N LEU A 147 12.00 22.85 -3.27
CA LEU A 147 10.73 23.57 -3.28
C LEU A 147 10.70 24.65 -2.19
N ALA A 148 11.13 24.36 -0.96
CA ALA A 148 11.22 25.32 0.11
C ALA A 148 12.30 26.40 -0.15
N ALA A 149 13.34 26.13 -0.91
CA ALA A 149 14.32 27.11 -1.33
C ALA A 149 13.76 28.08 -2.38
N GLY A 150 13.00 27.57 -3.35
CA GLY A 150 12.38 28.35 -4.42
C GLY A 150 11.13 29.12 -4.01
N VAL A 151 10.41 28.65 -2.98
CA VAL A 151 9.17 29.28 -2.48
C VAL A 151 9.36 29.73 -1.03
N PRO A 152 9.73 31.01 -0.77
CA PRO A 152 10.09 31.49 0.57
C PRO A 152 9.01 31.24 1.63
N ALA A 153 7.72 31.32 1.29
CA ALA A 153 6.61 31.06 2.20
C ALA A 153 6.66 29.65 2.81
N LEU A 154 7.20 28.65 2.10
CA LEU A 154 7.35 27.29 2.62
C LEU A 154 8.41 27.17 3.74
N ARG A 155 9.28 28.17 3.93
CA ARG A 155 10.25 28.22 5.03
C ARG A 155 9.65 28.76 6.33
N THR A 156 8.41 29.26 6.28
CA THR A 156 7.71 29.73 7.47
C THR A 156 7.68 28.65 8.52
N LYS A 157 8.05 29.01 9.75
CA LYS A 157 7.97 28.11 10.91
C LYS A 157 6.63 28.30 11.59
N ILE A 158 6.01 27.19 11.95
CA ILE A 158 4.75 27.16 12.70
C ILE A 158 4.93 26.36 13.98
N THR A 159 4.30 26.78 15.05
CA THR A 159 4.20 26.02 16.30
C THR A 159 3.01 25.08 16.20
N ILE A 160 3.21 23.84 16.56
CA ILE A 160 2.20 22.78 16.54
C ILE A 160 1.96 22.33 17.98
N PHE A 161 0.67 22.26 18.37
CA PHE A 161 0.24 21.91 19.72
C PHE A 161 0.82 22.80 20.83
N PRO A 162 0.73 24.16 20.71
CA PRO A 162 1.28 25.08 21.68
C PRO A 162 0.76 24.79 23.09
N GLY A 163 1.66 24.82 24.06
CA GLY A 163 1.34 24.58 25.48
C GLY A 163 1.07 23.11 25.83
N LYS A 164 1.25 22.15 24.87
CA LYS A 164 1.07 20.71 25.11
C LYS A 164 2.42 19.99 25.16
N LYS A 165 2.44 18.80 25.79
CA LYS A 165 3.65 17.95 25.86
C LYS A 165 4.28 17.66 24.48
N GLN A 166 3.47 17.70 23.41
CA GLN A 166 3.87 17.44 22.03
C GLN A 166 4.18 18.73 21.24
N GLU A 167 4.31 19.88 21.92
CA GLU A 167 4.66 21.12 21.26
C GLU A 167 5.94 20.99 20.44
N THR A 168 5.90 21.44 19.21
CA THR A 168 7.06 21.43 18.31
C THR A 168 6.99 22.59 17.33
N VAL A 169 8.15 23.15 17.00
CA VAL A 169 8.29 24.17 15.96
C VAL A 169 8.88 23.51 14.72
N GLN A 170 8.19 23.62 13.59
CA GLN A 170 8.65 23.04 12.33
C GLN A 170 8.34 23.92 11.13
N GLY A 171 9.08 23.72 10.02
CA GLY A 171 8.77 24.35 8.75
C GLY A 171 7.44 23.85 8.19
N VAL A 172 6.66 24.75 7.60
CA VAL A 172 5.33 24.42 7.06
C VAL A 172 5.40 23.57 5.77
N ALA A 173 6.56 23.56 5.07
CA ALA A 173 6.74 22.89 3.78
C ALA A 173 6.21 21.47 3.73
N THR A 174 6.57 20.61 4.69
CA THR A 174 6.15 19.20 4.71
C THR A 174 4.63 19.08 4.79
N ARG A 175 3.94 19.98 5.47
CA ARG A 175 2.48 19.96 5.62
C ARG A 175 1.77 20.46 4.37
N VAL A 176 2.25 21.55 3.76
CA VAL A 176 1.72 22.07 2.50
C VAL A 176 1.91 21.05 1.39
N ILE A 177 3.11 20.47 1.24
CA ILE A 177 3.39 19.41 0.28
C ILE A 177 2.47 18.19 0.51
N ARG A 178 2.24 17.83 1.78
CA ARG A 178 1.33 16.71 2.11
C ARG A 178 -0.11 17.00 1.69
N VAL A 179 -0.60 18.21 1.89
CA VAL A 179 -1.96 18.61 1.46
C VAL A 179 -2.06 18.58 -0.06
N LEU A 180 -1.13 19.23 -0.77
CA LEU A 180 -1.09 19.23 -2.23
C LEU A 180 -1.05 17.81 -2.82
N ALA A 181 -0.25 16.92 -2.20
CA ALA A 181 -0.15 15.53 -2.63
C ALA A 181 -1.43 14.72 -2.31
N ALA A 182 -2.06 14.98 -1.15
CA ALA A 182 -3.31 14.32 -0.77
C ALA A 182 -4.47 14.74 -1.68
N GLU A 183 -4.47 15.99 -2.15
CA GLU A 183 -5.44 16.53 -3.10
C GLU A 183 -5.16 16.14 -4.56
N GLY A 184 -4.08 15.39 -4.80
CA GLY A 184 -3.71 14.97 -6.16
C GLY A 184 -3.24 16.12 -7.06
N ARG A 185 -2.83 17.27 -6.50
CA ARG A 185 -2.30 18.43 -7.25
C ARG A 185 -0.83 18.27 -7.60
N ILE A 186 -0.09 17.52 -6.78
CA ILE A 186 1.28 17.09 -7.04
C ILE A 186 1.41 15.59 -6.83
N ARG A 187 2.37 14.98 -7.50
CA ARG A 187 2.70 13.54 -7.38
C ARG A 187 4.15 13.35 -7.00
N ARG A 188 4.47 12.19 -6.43
CA ARG A 188 5.87 11.78 -6.28
C ARG A 188 6.43 11.38 -7.63
N ASP A 189 7.56 11.95 -7.96
CA ASP A 189 8.36 11.63 -9.13
C ASP A 189 9.55 10.75 -8.75
N ARG A 190 10.38 10.40 -9.74
CA ARG A 190 11.58 9.56 -9.58
C ARG A 190 12.42 10.06 -8.40
N PRO A 191 12.76 9.18 -7.46
CA PRO A 191 13.59 9.55 -6.31
C PRO A 191 15.03 9.85 -6.75
N ARG A 192 15.77 10.54 -5.89
CA ARG A 192 17.23 10.61 -6.03
C ARG A 192 17.83 9.27 -5.58
N GLY A 193 18.73 8.72 -6.38
CA GLY A 193 19.36 7.43 -6.15
C GLY A 193 18.59 6.29 -6.81
N SER A 194 18.46 5.15 -6.15
CA SER A 194 17.83 3.94 -6.69
C SER A 194 16.34 3.84 -6.33
N TRP A 195 15.69 2.81 -6.85
CA TRP A 195 14.29 2.46 -6.54
C TRP A 195 14.02 2.17 -5.04
N THR A 196 15.04 1.89 -4.25
CA THR A 196 14.93 1.72 -2.79
C THR A 196 14.96 3.05 -2.02
N SER A 197 15.26 4.17 -2.70
CA SER A 197 15.43 5.48 -2.06
C SER A 197 14.10 6.09 -1.62
N SER A 198 14.10 6.67 -0.42
CA SER A 198 12.99 7.49 0.09
C SER A 198 13.12 8.98 -0.24
N GLN A 199 14.15 9.40 -0.96
CA GLN A 199 14.40 10.80 -1.33
C GLN A 199 13.59 11.19 -2.57
N PHE A 200 12.29 11.29 -2.40
CA PHE A 200 11.37 11.61 -3.50
C PHE A 200 11.49 13.05 -3.97
N ARG A 201 11.21 13.23 -5.27
CA ARG A 201 10.94 14.52 -5.88
C ARG A 201 9.43 14.67 -6.09
N TRP A 202 8.97 15.89 -6.26
CA TRP A 202 7.58 16.23 -6.48
C TRP A 202 7.43 16.86 -7.85
N ALA A 203 6.40 16.48 -8.57
CA ALA A 203 6.03 17.04 -9.87
C ALA A 203 4.54 17.42 -9.86
N PRO A 204 4.09 18.30 -10.76
CA PRO A 204 2.66 18.51 -10.97
C PRO A 204 1.95 17.21 -11.30
N ALA A 205 0.74 17.02 -10.79
CA ALA A 205 -0.10 15.90 -11.17
C ALA A 205 -1.03 16.26 -12.32
N ARG A 206 -1.41 15.25 -13.13
CA ARG A 206 -2.42 15.43 -14.17
C ARG A 206 -3.81 15.49 -13.52
N PRO A 207 -4.70 16.42 -13.95
CA PRO A 207 -6.10 16.40 -13.53
C PRO A 207 -6.76 15.06 -13.90
N ARG A 208 -7.63 14.58 -13.03
CA ARG A 208 -8.39 13.33 -13.25
C ARG A 208 -9.88 13.62 -13.32
N PRO A 209 -10.65 12.74 -13.97
CA PRO A 209 -12.10 12.78 -13.93
C PRO A 209 -12.62 12.78 -12.49
N VAL A 210 -13.67 13.55 -12.23
CA VAL A 210 -14.31 13.60 -10.90
C VAL A 210 -15.45 12.59 -10.90
N GLU A 211 -15.35 11.58 -10.03
CA GLU A 211 -16.40 10.59 -9.80
C GLU A 211 -17.22 10.93 -8.54
N GLU A 212 -18.45 10.43 -8.49
CA GLU A 212 -19.30 10.51 -7.30
C GLU A 212 -18.86 9.51 -6.24
N THR A 213 -18.92 9.91 -4.95
CA THR A 213 -18.40 9.12 -3.85
C THR A 213 -19.12 7.78 -3.68
N ALA A 214 -20.45 7.75 -3.70
CA ALA A 214 -21.19 6.53 -3.41
C ALA A 214 -21.03 5.43 -4.48
N PRO A 215 -21.13 5.72 -5.80
CA PRO A 215 -20.78 4.76 -6.83
C PRO A 215 -19.31 4.31 -6.75
N ALA A 216 -18.37 5.22 -6.52
CA ALA A 216 -16.96 4.90 -6.41
C ALA A 216 -16.67 3.98 -5.21
N GLN A 217 -17.34 4.17 -4.07
CA GLN A 217 -17.24 3.28 -2.92
C GLN A 217 -17.77 1.88 -3.24
N ALA A 218 -18.90 1.77 -3.95
CA ALA A 218 -19.43 0.49 -4.38
C ALA A 218 -18.44 -0.26 -5.29
N GLU A 219 -17.90 0.41 -6.31
CA GLU A 219 -16.93 -0.18 -7.23
C GLU A 219 -15.62 -0.56 -6.55
N LEU A 220 -15.13 0.23 -5.59
CA LEU A 220 -13.94 -0.10 -4.80
C LEU A 220 -14.20 -1.33 -3.91
N ALA A 221 -15.39 -1.44 -3.30
CA ALA A 221 -15.78 -2.61 -2.54
C ALA A 221 -15.89 -3.87 -3.42
N LEU A 222 -16.43 -3.73 -4.65
CA LEU A 222 -16.49 -4.83 -5.60
C LEU A 222 -15.08 -5.30 -6.02
N SER A 223 -14.19 -4.35 -6.33
CA SER A 223 -12.78 -4.65 -6.65
C SER A 223 -12.10 -5.38 -5.49
N TRP A 224 -12.32 -4.90 -4.26
CA TRP A 224 -11.79 -5.56 -3.06
C TRP A 224 -12.36 -6.97 -2.88
N LEU A 225 -13.66 -7.19 -3.06
CA LEU A 225 -14.26 -8.53 -2.97
C LEU A 225 -13.70 -9.49 -4.02
N ARG A 226 -13.45 -9.01 -5.24
CA ARG A 226 -12.85 -9.83 -6.30
C ARG A 226 -11.43 -10.25 -5.98
N ALA A 227 -10.64 -9.37 -5.38
CA ALA A 227 -9.27 -9.66 -4.99
C ALA A 227 -9.19 -10.46 -3.68
N TYR A 228 -9.92 -10.05 -2.65
CA TYR A 228 -9.78 -10.49 -1.26
C TYR A 228 -10.94 -11.32 -0.73
N GLY A 229 -12.02 -11.49 -1.50
CA GLY A 229 -13.17 -12.26 -1.06
C GLY A 229 -12.92 -13.78 -0.96
N PRO A 230 -13.52 -14.43 0.04
CA PRO A 230 -14.47 -13.90 1.02
C PRO A 230 -13.80 -13.02 2.08
N GLY A 231 -14.46 -11.93 2.43
CA GLY A 231 -14.03 -11.03 3.49
C GLY A 231 -15.19 -10.54 4.34
N THR A 232 -14.95 -10.32 5.62
CA THR A 232 -15.96 -9.81 6.56
C THR A 232 -16.17 -8.30 6.40
N GLU A 233 -17.29 -7.77 6.93
CA GLU A 233 -17.49 -6.32 7.05
C GLU A 233 -16.33 -5.67 7.81
N ALA A 234 -15.82 -6.32 8.84
CA ALA A 234 -14.69 -5.83 9.62
C ALA A 234 -13.41 -5.72 8.78
N ASP A 235 -13.18 -6.68 7.87
CA ASP A 235 -12.04 -6.65 6.96
C ASP A 235 -12.14 -5.49 5.98
N LEU A 236 -13.28 -5.30 5.33
CA LEU A 236 -13.50 -4.18 4.40
C LEU A 236 -13.33 -2.83 5.09
N LYS A 237 -13.94 -2.65 6.27
CA LYS A 237 -13.78 -1.45 7.10
C LYS A 237 -12.31 -1.19 7.45
N TRP A 238 -11.63 -2.23 7.88
CA TRP A 238 -10.22 -2.13 8.25
C TRP A 238 -9.36 -1.78 7.05
N TRP A 239 -9.61 -2.41 5.87
CA TRP A 239 -8.82 -2.19 4.67
C TRP A 239 -9.04 -0.80 4.07
N THR A 240 -10.28 -0.34 4.00
CA THR A 240 -10.64 0.98 3.46
C THR A 240 -10.41 2.13 4.42
N GLY A 241 -10.60 1.90 5.72
CA GLY A 241 -10.69 2.93 6.76
C GLY A 241 -12.09 3.56 6.86
N TRP A 242 -13.11 2.98 6.22
CA TRP A 242 -14.50 3.43 6.27
C TRP A 242 -15.18 3.14 7.60
N GLY A 243 -16.26 3.86 7.87
CA GLY A 243 -17.20 3.53 8.94
C GLY A 243 -18.10 2.34 8.58
N THR A 244 -18.81 1.81 9.58
CA THR A 244 -19.74 0.69 9.41
C THR A 244 -20.83 0.97 8.37
N ARG A 245 -21.39 2.19 8.39
CA ARG A 245 -22.46 2.58 7.46
C ARG A 245 -21.96 2.57 6.01
N GLU A 246 -20.79 3.15 5.75
CA GLU A 246 -20.19 3.21 4.41
C GLU A 246 -19.92 1.81 3.88
N ALA A 247 -19.28 0.94 4.67
CA ALA A 247 -18.99 -0.44 4.27
C ALA A 247 -20.27 -1.23 3.94
N ARG A 248 -21.29 -1.16 4.79
CA ARG A 248 -22.58 -1.84 4.55
C ARG A 248 -23.30 -1.33 3.30
N THR A 249 -23.32 0.00 3.13
CA THR A 249 -23.93 0.61 1.94
C THR A 249 -23.22 0.15 0.67
N ALA A 250 -21.90 0.11 0.67
CA ALA A 250 -21.10 -0.33 -0.49
C ALA A 250 -21.34 -1.83 -0.79
N LEU A 251 -21.31 -2.71 0.23
CA LEU A 251 -21.60 -4.15 0.06
C LEU A 251 -23.01 -4.40 -0.49
N ALA A 252 -24.01 -3.68 0.02
CA ALA A 252 -25.38 -3.79 -0.47
C ALA A 252 -25.52 -3.29 -1.91
N ALA A 253 -24.86 -2.15 -2.25
CA ALA A 253 -24.94 -1.55 -3.58
C ALA A 253 -24.36 -2.44 -4.69
N VAL A 254 -23.34 -3.27 -4.38
CA VAL A 254 -22.76 -4.22 -5.35
C VAL A 254 -23.46 -5.58 -5.36
N GLY A 255 -24.48 -5.78 -4.54
CA GLY A 255 -25.16 -7.07 -4.43
C GLY A 255 -24.24 -8.19 -3.91
N ALA A 256 -23.36 -7.86 -2.95
CA ALA A 256 -22.45 -8.83 -2.35
C ALA A 256 -23.22 -10.02 -1.74
N VAL A 257 -22.70 -11.22 -1.92
CA VAL A 257 -23.35 -12.48 -1.49
C VAL A 257 -22.74 -12.94 -0.17
N GLU A 258 -23.60 -13.26 0.80
CA GLU A 258 -23.19 -13.77 2.10
C GLU A 258 -22.74 -15.24 2.03
N VAL A 259 -21.64 -15.52 2.70
CA VAL A 259 -21.07 -16.86 2.88
C VAL A 259 -20.63 -17.07 4.32
N GLN A 260 -20.47 -18.33 4.73
CA GLN A 260 -19.96 -18.69 6.06
C GLN A 260 -18.51 -19.15 5.96
N LEU A 261 -17.68 -18.72 6.91
CA LEU A 261 -16.26 -19.11 7.02
C LEU A 261 -16.10 -20.26 8.05
N ASP A 262 -14.94 -20.94 8.02
CA ASP A 262 -14.58 -21.96 9.04
C ASP A 262 -14.61 -21.41 10.46
N SER A 263 -14.30 -20.13 10.65
CA SER A 263 -14.40 -19.44 11.94
C SER A 263 -15.84 -19.25 12.44
N GLY A 264 -16.86 -19.61 11.65
CA GLY A 264 -18.26 -19.33 11.91
C GLY A 264 -18.69 -17.89 11.57
N ALA A 265 -17.78 -17.02 11.15
CA ALA A 265 -18.09 -15.65 10.79
C ALA A 265 -18.84 -15.58 9.46
N VAL A 266 -19.74 -14.59 9.33
CA VAL A 266 -20.35 -14.20 8.05
C VAL A 266 -19.38 -13.31 7.28
N ALA A 267 -19.17 -13.65 6.02
CA ALA A 267 -18.33 -12.91 5.09
C ALA A 267 -19.08 -12.69 3.76
N TRP A 268 -18.51 -11.88 2.90
CA TRP A 268 -19.08 -11.54 1.60
C TRP A 268 -18.13 -11.89 0.46
N ILE A 269 -18.73 -12.31 -0.65
CA ILE A 269 -18.06 -12.49 -1.94
C ILE A 269 -18.70 -11.59 -3.00
N ALA A 270 -17.99 -11.35 -4.09
CA ALA A 270 -18.56 -10.64 -5.22
C ALA A 270 -19.73 -11.44 -5.84
N PRO A 271 -20.71 -10.77 -6.47
CA PRO A 271 -21.78 -11.46 -7.20
C PRO A 271 -21.20 -12.41 -8.25
N GLY A 272 -21.70 -13.64 -8.27
CA GLY A 272 -21.24 -14.69 -9.19
C GLY A 272 -19.93 -15.40 -8.80
N ASP A 273 -19.27 -15.01 -7.72
CA ASP A 273 -17.99 -15.59 -7.24
C ASP A 273 -18.22 -16.83 -6.35
N THR A 274 -19.12 -17.72 -6.77
CA THR A 274 -19.51 -18.90 -6.01
C THR A 274 -18.72 -20.16 -6.36
N ALA A 275 -18.09 -20.19 -7.52
CA ALA A 275 -17.32 -21.33 -7.97
C ALA A 275 -16.00 -21.44 -7.18
N PRO A 276 -15.58 -22.68 -6.82
CA PRO A 276 -14.26 -22.88 -6.25
C PRO A 276 -13.18 -22.59 -7.30
N GLU A 277 -12.08 -21.96 -6.86
CA GLU A 277 -10.88 -21.83 -7.69
C GLU A 277 -10.20 -23.20 -7.81
N PRO A 278 -9.63 -23.55 -8.98
CA PRO A 278 -8.81 -24.74 -9.11
C PRO A 278 -7.57 -24.62 -8.21
N GLU A 279 -7.11 -25.73 -7.67
CA GLU A 279 -5.88 -25.74 -6.89
C GLU A 279 -4.68 -25.38 -7.80
N PRO A 280 -3.88 -24.35 -7.48
CA PRO A 280 -2.70 -24.03 -8.25
C PRO A 280 -1.61 -25.09 -8.04
N ALA A 281 -0.66 -25.19 -8.95
CA ALA A 281 0.57 -25.94 -8.66
C ALA A 281 1.22 -25.39 -7.36
N PRO A 282 1.86 -26.25 -6.56
CA PRO A 282 2.53 -25.82 -5.32
C PRO A 282 3.45 -24.63 -5.55
N TRP A 283 3.38 -23.63 -4.67
CA TRP A 283 4.13 -22.39 -4.84
C TRP A 283 4.67 -21.81 -3.54
N ALA A 284 5.84 -21.17 -3.65
CA ALA A 284 6.43 -20.35 -2.60
C ALA A 284 6.52 -18.89 -3.06
N ALA A 285 6.52 -17.96 -2.10
CA ALA A 285 6.80 -16.56 -2.36
C ALA A 285 7.52 -15.91 -1.17
N LEU A 286 8.46 -15.01 -1.47
CA LEU A 286 9.07 -14.10 -0.50
C LEU A 286 8.45 -12.71 -0.71
N LEU A 287 7.45 -12.38 0.10
CA LEU A 287 6.73 -11.12 -0.02
C LEU A 287 7.34 -10.05 0.90
N PRO A 288 7.40 -8.77 0.47
CA PRO A 288 8.01 -7.70 1.25
C PRO A 288 7.18 -7.29 2.47
N ALA A 289 7.74 -6.41 3.29
CA ALA A 289 6.98 -5.72 4.32
C ALA A 289 5.80 -4.97 3.70
N LEU A 290 4.66 -4.94 4.40
CA LEU A 290 3.43 -4.27 3.96
C LEU A 290 2.84 -4.82 2.64
N ASP A 291 3.19 -6.04 2.23
CA ASP A 291 2.64 -6.63 1.01
C ASP A 291 1.10 -6.73 1.11
N PRO A 292 0.37 -6.45 0.00
CA PRO A 292 -1.08 -6.52 -0.03
C PRO A 292 -1.66 -7.84 0.45
N SER A 293 -1.02 -8.99 0.14
CA SER A 293 -1.49 -10.30 0.57
C SER A 293 -1.45 -10.47 2.10
N GLY A 294 -0.45 -9.91 2.78
CA GLY A 294 -0.37 -9.88 4.24
C GLY A 294 -1.23 -8.79 4.90
N MET A 295 -1.66 -7.78 4.11
CA MET A 295 -2.37 -6.59 4.59
C MET A 295 -3.80 -6.47 4.02
N GLY A 296 -4.37 -7.55 3.49
CA GLY A 296 -5.70 -7.53 2.87
C GLY A 296 -6.87 -7.63 3.85
N TRP A 297 -6.65 -8.19 5.03
CA TRP A 297 -7.69 -8.49 6.03
C TRP A 297 -7.30 -8.01 7.42
N ALA A 298 -8.29 -7.71 8.25
CA ALA A 298 -8.13 -7.49 9.69
C ALA A 298 -7.85 -8.81 10.41
N ASP A 299 -8.69 -9.83 10.12
CA ASP A 299 -8.49 -11.19 10.59
C ASP A 299 -7.69 -12.00 9.57
N ARG A 300 -6.58 -12.56 10.02
CA ARG A 300 -5.59 -13.27 9.20
C ARG A 300 -5.43 -14.73 9.61
N GLY A 301 -6.27 -15.25 10.52
CA GLY A 301 -6.15 -16.60 11.07
C GLY A 301 -6.09 -17.70 10.01
N PHE A 302 -6.72 -17.50 8.85
CA PHE A 302 -6.75 -18.47 7.77
C PHE A 302 -5.41 -18.66 7.03
N HIS A 303 -4.50 -17.70 7.10
CA HIS A 303 -3.19 -17.76 6.43
C HIS A 303 -1.99 -17.41 7.32
N LEU A 304 -2.23 -16.97 8.55
CA LEU A 304 -1.21 -16.61 9.52
C LEU A 304 -1.55 -17.22 10.89
N PRO A 305 -0.81 -18.25 11.36
CA PRO A 305 -0.94 -18.78 12.71
C PRO A 305 -0.74 -17.67 13.76
N ALA A 306 -1.59 -17.65 14.78
CA ALA A 306 -1.60 -16.60 15.80
C ALA A 306 -0.27 -16.46 16.54
N GLU A 307 0.42 -17.56 16.79
CA GLU A 307 1.73 -17.63 17.45
C GLU A 307 2.84 -16.95 16.66
N HIS A 308 2.73 -16.85 15.35
CA HIS A 308 3.74 -16.19 14.48
C HIS A 308 3.61 -14.67 14.47
N ARG A 309 2.47 -14.13 14.94
CA ARG A 309 2.18 -12.69 14.88
C ARG A 309 3.24 -11.84 15.60
N ALA A 310 3.69 -12.27 16.78
CA ALA A 310 4.67 -11.51 17.56
C ALA A 310 6.02 -11.34 16.84
N ALA A 311 6.43 -12.33 16.04
CA ALA A 311 7.68 -12.29 15.28
C ALA A 311 7.56 -11.42 14.01
N LEU A 312 6.39 -11.45 13.35
CA LEU A 312 6.18 -10.92 12.00
C LEU A 312 5.56 -9.52 11.96
N PHE A 313 5.13 -8.95 13.09
CA PHE A 313 4.52 -7.61 13.13
C PHE A 313 5.31 -6.64 14.00
N ASP A 314 5.31 -5.38 13.60
CA ASP A 314 5.75 -4.29 14.47
C ASP A 314 4.67 -3.90 15.49
N ARG A 315 5.00 -2.97 16.40
CA ARG A 315 4.07 -2.48 17.43
C ARG A 315 2.85 -1.73 16.87
N SER A 316 2.93 -1.27 15.64
CA SER A 316 1.86 -0.54 14.95
C SER A 316 0.96 -1.44 14.12
N GLY A 317 1.22 -2.75 14.07
CA GLY A 317 0.46 -3.73 13.30
C GLY A 317 0.86 -3.80 11.82
N ASN A 318 2.04 -3.31 11.46
CA ASN A 318 2.61 -3.48 10.13
C ASN A 318 3.28 -4.86 10.04
N ILE A 319 2.95 -5.61 9.00
CA ILE A 319 3.60 -6.89 8.72
C ILE A 319 4.99 -6.66 8.11
N GLY A 320 5.97 -7.44 8.54
CA GLY A 320 7.32 -7.47 7.96
C GLY A 320 7.40 -8.32 6.68
N PRO A 321 8.62 -8.54 6.17
CA PRO A 321 8.82 -9.46 5.06
C PRO A 321 8.47 -10.90 5.47
N THR A 322 7.72 -11.60 4.62
CA THR A 322 7.13 -12.91 4.92
C THR A 322 7.52 -13.97 3.91
N VAL A 323 7.64 -15.22 4.36
CA VAL A 323 7.80 -16.41 3.52
C VAL A 323 6.47 -17.13 3.46
N TRP A 324 6.01 -17.42 2.25
CA TRP A 324 4.72 -18.06 1.97
C TRP A 324 4.88 -19.42 1.33
N TRP A 325 3.98 -20.32 1.68
CA TRP A 325 3.78 -21.61 1.03
C TRP A 325 2.29 -21.89 0.85
N ASN A 326 1.87 -22.10 -0.41
CA ASN A 326 0.48 -22.42 -0.78
C ASN A 326 -0.57 -21.55 -0.06
N GLY A 327 -0.35 -20.22 -0.01
CA GLY A 327 -1.28 -19.26 0.59
C GLY A 327 -1.20 -19.14 2.10
N GLY A 328 -0.29 -19.87 2.76
CA GLY A 328 0.00 -19.73 4.20
C GLY A 328 1.33 -19.04 4.46
N ILE A 329 1.42 -18.24 5.52
CA ILE A 329 2.67 -17.65 5.99
C ILE A 329 3.39 -18.66 6.88
N VAL A 330 4.57 -19.10 6.43
CA VAL A 330 5.39 -20.11 7.11
C VAL A 330 6.65 -19.56 7.77
N GLY A 331 6.96 -18.27 7.54
CA GLY A 331 8.15 -17.63 8.11
C GLY A 331 8.34 -16.19 7.68
N GLY A 332 9.54 -15.67 7.89
CA GLY A 332 9.94 -14.34 7.45
C GLY A 332 11.34 -14.32 6.88
N TRP A 333 11.67 -13.24 6.17
CA TRP A 333 12.96 -13.05 5.54
C TRP A 333 13.53 -11.64 5.79
N ALA A 334 14.82 -11.47 5.52
CA ALA A 334 15.50 -10.20 5.60
C ALA A 334 16.70 -10.16 4.65
N GLN A 335 17.21 -8.97 4.37
CA GLN A 335 18.50 -8.79 3.72
C GLN A 335 19.51 -8.22 4.71
N ARG A 336 20.63 -8.88 4.89
CA ARG A 336 21.75 -8.41 5.71
C ARG A 336 22.47 -7.23 5.06
N GLY A 337 23.26 -6.49 5.83
CA GLY A 337 24.03 -5.34 5.31
C GLY A 337 25.02 -5.70 4.20
N ASN A 338 25.53 -6.94 4.17
CA ASN A 338 26.39 -7.47 3.09
C ASN A 338 25.62 -7.80 1.80
N GLY A 339 24.27 -7.74 1.82
CA GLY A 339 23.40 -8.08 0.70
C GLY A 339 22.85 -9.50 0.72
N GLU A 340 23.29 -10.35 1.63
CA GLU A 340 22.80 -11.72 1.78
C GLU A 340 21.32 -11.73 2.15
N LEU A 341 20.51 -12.48 1.40
CA LEU A 341 19.12 -12.71 1.72
C LEU A 341 19.02 -13.93 2.64
N VAL A 342 18.40 -13.75 3.79
CA VAL A 342 18.24 -14.78 4.82
C VAL A 342 16.79 -14.93 5.20
N TRP A 343 16.37 -16.13 5.59
CA TRP A 343 15.01 -16.41 6.05
C TRP A 343 15.00 -17.38 7.22
N ARG A 344 13.90 -17.39 7.94
CA ARG A 344 13.62 -18.37 8.99
C ARG A 344 12.19 -18.86 8.88
N LEU A 345 12.01 -20.17 8.86
CA LEU A 345 10.71 -20.80 8.98
C LEU A 345 10.28 -20.83 10.45
N LEU A 346 9.04 -20.52 10.70
CA LEU A 346 8.39 -20.53 12.01
C LEU A 346 7.53 -21.78 12.22
N THR A 347 7.30 -22.53 11.14
CA THR A 347 6.68 -23.85 11.09
C THR A 347 7.42 -24.71 10.09
N ASP A 348 7.35 -26.01 10.21
CA ASP A 348 7.91 -26.96 9.22
C ASP A 348 6.87 -27.22 8.11
N PRO A 349 7.05 -26.64 6.91
CA PRO A 349 6.13 -26.87 5.80
C PRO A 349 6.46 -28.12 4.95
N GLY A 350 7.48 -28.87 5.36
CA GLY A 350 7.96 -30.07 4.66
C GLY A 350 9.04 -29.80 3.62
N ARG A 351 9.58 -30.90 3.06
CA ARG A 351 10.76 -30.86 2.17
C ARG A 351 10.49 -30.18 0.83
N GLU A 352 9.32 -30.43 0.24
CA GLU A 352 8.93 -29.80 -1.02
C GLU A 352 8.86 -28.28 -0.88
N ALA A 353 8.22 -27.79 0.17
CA ALA A 353 8.13 -26.38 0.47
C ALA A 353 9.51 -25.74 0.69
N SER A 354 10.40 -26.42 1.43
CA SER A 354 11.75 -25.92 1.67
C SER A 354 12.51 -25.73 0.35
N SER A 355 12.45 -26.69 -0.56
CA SER A 355 13.10 -26.59 -1.86
C SER A 355 12.52 -25.46 -2.74
N ALA A 356 11.19 -25.28 -2.71
CA ALA A 356 10.54 -24.19 -3.44
C ALA A 356 10.88 -22.80 -2.86
N ILE A 357 10.98 -22.68 -1.54
CA ILE A 357 11.39 -21.46 -0.84
C ILE A 357 12.84 -21.10 -1.17
N GLU A 358 13.75 -22.08 -1.18
CA GLU A 358 15.15 -21.88 -1.57
C GLU A 358 15.26 -21.37 -3.00
N ALA A 359 14.51 -21.96 -3.94
CA ALA A 359 14.47 -21.54 -5.33
C ALA A 359 13.95 -20.10 -5.49
N GLU A 360 12.89 -19.75 -4.77
CA GLU A 360 12.32 -18.40 -4.81
C GLU A 360 13.25 -17.37 -4.13
N ALA A 361 13.95 -17.74 -3.07
CA ALA A 361 14.98 -16.90 -2.44
C ALA A 361 16.14 -16.64 -3.40
N ALA A 362 16.60 -17.67 -4.13
CA ALA A 362 17.63 -17.51 -5.15
C ALA A 362 17.16 -16.57 -6.30
N ARG A 363 15.91 -16.71 -6.75
CA ARG A 363 15.30 -15.84 -7.75
C ARG A 363 15.25 -14.38 -7.28
N LEU A 364 14.81 -14.15 -6.06
CA LEU A 364 14.75 -12.82 -5.48
C LEU A 364 16.15 -12.23 -5.30
N THR A 365 17.12 -12.99 -4.83
CA THR A 365 18.52 -12.57 -4.69
C THR A 365 19.11 -12.12 -6.03
N ALA A 366 18.91 -12.91 -7.08
CA ALA A 366 19.38 -12.58 -8.43
C ALA A 366 18.73 -11.29 -8.96
N TRP A 367 17.44 -11.10 -8.69
CA TRP A 367 16.71 -9.90 -9.14
C TRP A 367 17.11 -8.64 -8.36
N VAL A 368 17.30 -8.75 -7.03
CA VAL A 368 17.71 -7.62 -6.17
C VAL A 368 19.11 -7.15 -6.51
N GLY A 369 20.02 -8.07 -6.85
CA GLY A 369 21.41 -7.75 -7.20
C GLY A 369 22.11 -6.94 -6.09
N ASP A 370 22.73 -5.83 -6.49
CA ASP A 370 23.48 -4.96 -5.56
C ASP A 370 22.60 -4.02 -4.73
N ALA A 371 21.26 -3.99 -4.96
CA ALA A 371 20.36 -3.13 -4.20
C ALA A 371 20.33 -3.54 -2.72
N ARG A 372 20.17 -2.55 -1.84
CA ARG A 372 20.03 -2.77 -0.40
C ARG A 372 18.62 -2.40 0.04
N ILE A 373 17.97 -3.35 0.73
CA ILE A 373 16.59 -3.26 1.16
C ILE A 373 16.58 -3.33 2.68
N THR A 374 16.07 -2.29 3.30
CA THR A 374 15.78 -2.28 4.73
C THR A 374 14.36 -1.80 4.92
N PRO A 375 13.44 -2.62 5.45
CA PRO A 375 12.08 -2.20 5.67
C PRO A 375 11.99 -1.00 6.59
N ARG A 376 11.15 -0.03 6.24
CA ARG A 376 10.90 1.16 7.07
C ARG A 376 10.36 0.80 8.46
N PHE A 377 9.54 -0.24 8.53
CA PHE A 377 8.92 -0.75 9.77
C PHE A 377 9.50 -2.13 10.07
N ARG A 378 10.54 -2.15 10.89
CA ARG A 378 11.28 -3.38 11.20
C ARG A 378 10.57 -4.20 12.25
N THR A 379 10.35 -5.48 11.97
CA THR A 379 9.74 -6.45 12.89
C THR A 379 10.78 -7.17 13.74
N PRO A 380 10.38 -7.85 14.84
CA PRO A 380 11.32 -8.60 15.66
C PRO A 380 12.14 -9.62 14.86
N LEU A 381 11.49 -10.47 14.07
CA LEU A 381 12.17 -11.50 13.26
C LEU A 381 13.15 -10.89 12.25
N GLU A 382 12.75 -9.83 11.56
CA GLU A 382 13.62 -9.16 10.58
C GLU A 382 14.89 -8.58 11.26
N ARG A 383 14.76 -8.01 12.47
CA ARG A 383 15.91 -7.53 13.26
C ARG A 383 16.83 -8.64 13.67
N GLU A 384 16.29 -9.77 14.14
CA GLU A 384 17.09 -10.95 14.54
C GLU A 384 17.88 -11.53 13.36
N LEU A 385 17.27 -11.57 12.16
CA LEU A 385 17.90 -12.10 10.95
C LEU A 385 19.05 -11.21 10.44
N THR A 386 19.03 -9.92 10.79
CA THR A 386 20.03 -8.94 10.34
C THR A 386 21.05 -8.55 11.43
N ALA A 387 20.92 -9.10 12.65
CA ALA A 387 21.81 -8.87 13.77
C ALA A 387 23.23 -9.42 13.56
#